data_0ec90c0b552380b5164495285327e572
#
_entry.id   0ec90c0b552380b5164495285327e572
#
_cell.length_a   1.000
_cell.length_b   1.000
_cell.length_c   1.000
_cell.angle_alpha   90.00
_cell.angle_beta   90.00
_cell.angle_gamma   90.00
#
_symmetry.space_group_name_H-M   'P 1'
#
loop_
_entity.id
_entity.type
_entity.pdbx_description
1 polymer ?
#
loop_
_entity_poly.entity_id
_entity_poly.type
_entity_poly.pdbx_seq_one_letter_code
_entity_poly.pdbx_strand_id
1 'polypeptide(L)'
;MNLCQIFSHWEQVRTDLFATIDKFEEADLTFVPFGGSWPVGQMMLHIADAEDGWIRYAVTRELDQWPEQYCLENYPTKAAIKSALTTVHNHTEQYLESLDEASTTQLVAVTWGEQISLLWIIWHVVEHEIHHRGELSLILGLFGREGLDV
;
A
#
# COMPACT_ATOMS: atom_id res chain seq x y z
N MET A 1 -1.58 23.52 7.94
CA MET A 1 -1.69 22.07 8.24
C MET A 1 -0.87 21.36 7.16
N ASN A 2 -0.02 20.39 7.53
CA ASN A 2 0.68 19.59 6.52
C ASN A 2 -0.20 18.42 6.05
N LEU A 3 0.18 17.75 4.96
CA LEU A 3 -0.66 16.68 4.41
C LEU A 3 -0.74 15.44 5.29
N CYS A 4 0.26 15.11 6.10
CA CYS A 4 0.15 14.05 7.09
C CYS A 4 -0.98 14.30 8.09
N GLN A 5 -1.18 15.55 8.51
CA GLN A 5 -2.29 15.89 9.41
C GLN A 5 -3.65 15.78 8.71
N ILE A 6 -3.73 16.10 7.42
CA ILE A 6 -4.96 15.97 6.63
C ILE A 6 -5.32 14.49 6.43
N PHE A 7 -4.32 13.65 6.20
CA PHE A 7 -4.48 12.21 5.99
C PHE A 7 -4.18 11.38 7.26
N SER A 8 -4.29 11.96 8.45
CA SER A 8 -3.94 11.29 9.72
C SER A 8 -4.69 9.98 9.97
N HIS A 9 -5.87 9.78 9.35
CA HIS A 9 -6.59 8.51 9.42
C HIS A 9 -5.86 7.35 8.71
N TRP A 10 -4.92 7.63 7.82
CA TRP A 10 -4.12 6.61 7.14
C TRP A 10 -3.28 5.77 8.12
N GLU A 11 -2.82 6.36 9.23
CA GLU A 11 -2.17 5.62 10.31
C GLU A 11 -3.05 4.49 10.86
N GLN A 12 -4.36 4.75 11.03
CA GLN A 12 -5.31 3.72 11.46
C GLN A 12 -5.49 2.64 10.38
N VAL A 13 -5.62 3.05 9.10
CA VAL A 13 -5.72 2.12 7.96
C VAL A 13 -4.52 1.17 7.94
N ARG A 14 -3.31 1.69 8.13
CA ARG A 14 -2.05 0.91 8.20
C ARG A 14 -2.02 -0.04 9.40
N THR A 15 -2.46 0.43 10.56
CA THR A 15 -2.58 -0.40 11.77
C THR A 15 -3.52 -1.58 11.53
N ASP A 16 -4.65 -1.34 10.91
CA ASP A 16 -5.65 -2.35 10.57
C ASP A 16 -5.13 -3.33 9.51
N LEU A 17 -4.36 -2.86 8.53
CA LEU A 17 -3.69 -3.75 7.58
C LEU A 17 -2.72 -4.70 8.29
N PHE A 18 -1.91 -4.20 9.21
CA PHE A 18 -0.97 -5.05 9.97
C PHE A 18 -1.70 -6.04 10.85
N ALA A 19 -2.79 -5.65 11.50
CA ALA A 19 -3.64 -6.56 12.26
C ALA A 19 -4.25 -7.64 11.37
N THR A 20 -4.62 -7.31 10.13
CA THR A 20 -5.11 -8.28 9.14
C THR A 20 -4.00 -9.25 8.72
N ILE A 21 -2.80 -8.76 8.41
CA ILE A 21 -1.63 -9.58 8.05
C ILE A 21 -1.28 -10.55 9.19
N ASP A 22 -1.36 -10.09 10.44
CA ASP A 22 -1.02 -10.92 11.61
C ASP A 22 -1.94 -12.14 11.80
N LYS A 23 -3.15 -12.10 11.25
CA LYS A 23 -4.09 -13.24 11.25
C LYS A 23 -3.73 -14.36 10.28
N PHE A 24 -2.85 -14.13 9.31
CA PHE A 24 -2.31 -15.15 8.41
C PHE A 24 -1.14 -15.90 9.07
N GLU A 25 -0.97 -17.17 8.70
CA GLU A 25 0.21 -17.95 9.01
C GLU A 25 1.26 -17.81 7.92
N GLU A 26 2.53 -18.09 8.21
CA GLU A 26 3.60 -18.03 7.18
C GLU A 26 3.30 -18.95 5.99
N ALA A 27 2.69 -20.12 6.23
CA ALA A 27 2.31 -21.07 5.19
C ALA A 27 1.21 -20.54 4.25
N ASP A 28 0.41 -19.56 4.68
CA ASP A 28 -0.66 -18.98 3.87
C ASP A 28 -0.13 -18.06 2.77
N LEU A 29 1.09 -17.52 2.92
CA LEU A 29 1.65 -16.52 2.00
C LEU A 29 1.72 -16.99 0.54
N THR A 30 1.88 -18.30 0.32
CA THR A 30 1.94 -18.90 -1.01
C THR A 30 0.59 -19.41 -1.51
N PHE A 31 -0.46 -19.30 -0.70
CA PHE A 31 -1.80 -19.75 -1.09
C PHE A 31 -2.38 -18.84 -2.17
N VAL A 32 -2.92 -19.46 -3.22
CA VAL A 32 -3.63 -18.78 -4.32
C VAL A 32 -5.13 -18.98 -4.12
N PRO A 33 -5.90 -17.94 -3.75
CA PRO A 33 -7.30 -18.09 -3.36
C PRO A 33 -8.23 -18.63 -4.46
N PHE A 34 -7.96 -18.23 -5.70
CA PHE A 34 -8.72 -18.67 -6.88
C PHE A 34 -7.87 -18.54 -8.15
N GLY A 35 -8.28 -19.22 -9.21
CA GLY A 35 -7.53 -19.21 -10.48
C GLY A 35 -7.36 -17.79 -11.04
N GLY A 36 -6.12 -17.44 -11.35
CA GLY A 36 -5.74 -16.12 -11.87
C GLY A 36 -5.48 -15.04 -10.82
N SER A 37 -5.66 -15.33 -9.52
CA SER A 37 -5.27 -14.40 -8.46
C SER A 37 -3.78 -14.52 -8.12
N TRP A 38 -3.26 -13.51 -7.42
CA TRP A 38 -1.95 -13.57 -6.80
C TRP A 38 -1.96 -14.45 -5.54
N PRO A 39 -0.80 -14.99 -5.15
CA PRO A 39 -0.62 -15.52 -3.81
C PRO A 39 -0.90 -14.46 -2.74
N VAL A 40 -1.39 -14.87 -1.59
CA VAL A 40 -1.73 -13.96 -0.48
C VAL A 40 -0.59 -13.00 -0.13
N GLY A 41 0.63 -13.50 0.00
CA GLY A 41 1.80 -12.65 0.29
C GLY A 41 2.13 -11.68 -0.84
N GLN A 42 1.89 -12.05 -2.10
CA GLN A 42 2.07 -11.14 -3.23
C GLN A 42 1.02 -10.02 -3.22
N MET A 43 -0.21 -10.31 -2.80
CA MET A 43 -1.26 -9.29 -2.62
C MET A 43 -0.87 -8.28 -1.53
N MET A 44 -0.29 -8.75 -0.42
CA MET A 44 0.24 -7.87 0.64
C MET A 44 1.37 -6.97 0.11
N LEU A 45 2.29 -7.52 -0.67
CA LEU A 45 3.42 -6.79 -1.26
C LEU A 45 2.97 -5.80 -2.33
N HIS A 46 1.87 -6.09 -3.04
CA HIS A 46 1.31 -5.17 -4.03
C HIS A 46 0.83 -3.85 -3.41
N ILE A 47 0.48 -3.84 -2.14
CA ILE A 47 0.17 -2.59 -1.42
C ILE A 47 1.42 -1.70 -1.32
N ALA A 48 2.58 -2.29 -0.97
CA ALA A 48 3.86 -1.56 -0.95
C ALA A 48 4.30 -1.13 -2.35
N ASP A 49 4.16 -2.01 -3.34
CA ASP A 49 4.44 -1.73 -4.74
C ASP A 49 3.66 -0.52 -5.26
N ALA A 50 2.35 -0.49 -5.01
CA ALA A 50 1.50 0.60 -5.46
C ALA A 50 1.84 1.92 -4.77
N GLU A 51 2.03 1.93 -3.44
CA GLU A 51 2.40 3.14 -2.69
C GLU A 51 3.74 3.69 -3.16
N ASP A 52 4.78 2.86 -3.25
CA ASP A 52 6.12 3.26 -3.70
C ASP A 52 6.11 3.73 -5.16
N GLY A 53 5.39 3.02 -6.01
CA GLY A 53 5.24 3.37 -7.43
C GLY A 53 4.54 4.72 -7.62
N TRP A 54 3.45 4.95 -6.95
CA TRP A 54 2.75 6.24 -7.06
C TRP A 54 3.57 7.39 -6.50
N ILE A 55 4.15 7.26 -5.31
CA ILE A 55 4.88 8.37 -4.66
C ILE A 55 6.25 8.56 -5.30
N ARG A 56 7.10 7.54 -5.33
CA ARG A 56 8.51 7.72 -5.74
C ARG A 56 8.74 7.66 -7.24
N TYR A 57 7.92 6.92 -7.99
CA TYR A 57 8.04 6.90 -9.45
C TYR A 57 7.15 7.95 -10.12
N ALA A 58 5.83 8.01 -9.80
CA ALA A 58 4.93 8.88 -10.53
C ALA A 58 4.98 10.34 -10.05
N VAL A 59 5.15 10.60 -8.74
CA VAL A 59 5.10 11.94 -8.15
C VAL A 59 6.49 12.55 -8.01
N THR A 60 7.36 11.98 -7.17
CA THR A 60 8.66 12.61 -6.83
C THR A 60 9.75 12.36 -7.87
N ARG A 61 9.58 11.39 -8.73
CA ARG A 61 10.57 11.00 -9.77
C ARG A 61 11.90 10.54 -9.19
N GLU A 62 11.89 9.96 -8.00
CA GLU A 62 13.08 9.37 -7.39
C GLU A 62 13.45 8.03 -8.01
N LEU A 63 12.50 7.34 -8.64
CA LEU A 63 12.70 6.09 -9.36
C LEU A 63 12.59 6.32 -10.87
N ASP A 64 13.47 5.70 -11.62
CA ASP A 64 13.46 5.75 -13.10
C ASP A 64 12.39 4.86 -13.73
N GLN A 65 11.92 3.84 -12.99
CA GLN A 65 10.89 2.91 -13.41
C GLN A 65 9.99 2.52 -12.24
N TRP A 66 8.83 1.92 -12.54
CA TRP A 66 7.96 1.34 -11.52
C TRP A 66 8.73 0.27 -10.72
N PRO A 67 8.60 0.23 -9.38
CA PRO A 67 9.35 -0.72 -8.56
C PRO A 67 8.97 -2.18 -8.90
N GLU A 68 9.96 -3.04 -9.05
CA GLU A 68 9.78 -4.47 -9.38
C GLU A 68 10.21 -5.41 -8.23
N GLN A 69 10.77 -4.84 -7.15
CA GLN A 69 11.36 -5.63 -6.06
C GLN A 69 10.36 -6.28 -5.11
N TYR A 70 9.08 -5.85 -5.14
CA TYR A 70 8.06 -6.30 -4.17
C TYR A 70 7.47 -7.65 -4.59
N CYS A 71 8.24 -8.71 -4.40
CA CYS A 71 7.86 -10.09 -4.70
C CYS A 71 8.23 -11.03 -3.54
N LEU A 72 7.55 -12.18 -3.44
CA LEU A 72 7.78 -13.17 -2.39
C LEU A 72 9.20 -13.74 -2.37
N GLU A 73 9.92 -13.71 -3.48
CA GLU A 73 11.32 -14.13 -3.54
C GLU A 73 12.22 -13.22 -2.68
N ASN A 74 11.95 -11.91 -2.71
CA ASN A 74 12.68 -10.90 -1.95
C ASN A 74 12.16 -10.73 -0.51
N TYR A 75 10.85 -10.97 -0.29
CA TYR A 75 10.16 -10.78 0.98
C TYR A 75 9.37 -12.05 1.37
N PRO A 76 10.05 -13.15 1.73
CA PRO A 76 9.42 -14.47 1.87
C PRO A 76 8.65 -14.69 3.18
N THR A 77 8.65 -13.72 4.10
CA THR A 77 8.03 -13.85 5.42
C THR A 77 7.11 -12.68 5.74
N LYS A 78 6.14 -12.87 6.63
CA LYS A 78 5.29 -11.77 7.13
C LYS A 78 6.11 -10.62 7.70
N ALA A 79 7.18 -10.94 8.44
CA ALA A 79 8.07 -9.93 9.00
C ALA A 79 8.75 -9.11 7.89
N ALA A 80 9.24 -9.74 6.83
CA ALA A 80 9.84 -9.06 5.68
C ALA A 80 8.81 -8.20 4.94
N ILE A 81 7.60 -8.70 4.72
CA ILE A 81 6.49 -7.96 4.10
C ILE A 81 6.13 -6.72 4.93
N LYS A 82 5.94 -6.86 6.25
CA LYS A 82 5.63 -5.75 7.14
C LYS A 82 6.77 -4.71 7.17
N SER A 83 8.03 -5.16 7.09
CA SER A 83 9.19 -4.26 6.99
C SER A 83 9.18 -3.47 5.67
N ALA A 84 8.86 -4.11 4.55
CA ALA A 84 8.73 -3.42 3.26
C ALA A 84 7.64 -2.35 3.31
N LEU A 85 6.43 -2.72 3.78
CA LEU A 85 5.31 -1.81 3.96
C LEU A 85 5.67 -0.62 4.86
N THR A 86 6.36 -0.85 5.98
CA THR A 86 6.80 0.20 6.91
C THR A 86 7.81 1.14 6.23
N THR A 87 8.79 0.59 5.51
CA THR A 87 9.82 1.39 4.84
C THR A 87 9.22 2.30 3.78
N VAL A 88 8.31 1.78 2.97
CA VAL A 88 7.62 2.56 1.93
C VAL A 88 6.78 3.66 2.57
N HIS A 89 6.00 3.33 3.58
CA HIS A 89 5.12 4.29 4.24
C HIS A 89 5.89 5.42 4.92
N ASN A 90 7.01 5.11 5.56
CA ASN A 90 7.87 6.15 6.15
C ASN A 90 8.38 7.16 5.09
N HIS A 91 8.68 6.72 3.87
CA HIS A 91 9.04 7.64 2.78
C HIS A 91 7.85 8.51 2.36
N THR A 92 6.68 7.91 2.25
CA THR A 92 5.44 8.63 1.95
C THR A 92 5.14 9.69 3.01
N GLU A 93 5.20 9.34 4.30
CA GLU A 93 4.98 10.28 5.40
C GLU A 93 5.97 11.45 5.37
N GLN A 94 7.27 11.18 5.19
CA GLN A 94 8.28 12.24 5.06
C GLN A 94 7.99 13.19 3.91
N TYR A 95 7.52 12.66 2.77
CA TYR A 95 7.10 13.49 1.64
C TYR A 95 5.88 14.34 2.01
N LEU A 96 4.83 13.75 2.60
CA LEU A 96 3.61 14.45 3.00
C LEU A 96 3.84 15.50 4.10
N GLU A 97 4.78 15.26 5.01
CA GLU A 97 5.20 16.24 6.03
C GLU A 97 5.80 17.52 5.42
N SER A 98 6.46 17.39 4.28
CA SER A 98 7.06 18.52 3.57
C SER A 98 6.06 19.41 2.82
N LEU A 99 4.80 18.96 2.72
CA LEU A 99 3.77 19.60 1.92
C LEU A 99 2.70 20.24 2.79
N ASP A 100 2.14 21.34 2.30
CA ASP A 100 1.02 22.03 2.92
C ASP A 100 -0.32 21.75 2.22
N GLU A 101 -1.41 22.26 2.78
CA GLU A 101 -2.75 22.10 2.23
C GLU A 101 -2.87 22.63 0.79
N ALA A 102 -2.16 23.68 0.44
CA ALA A 102 -2.20 24.25 -0.92
C ALA A 102 -1.65 23.28 -1.97
N SER A 103 -0.74 22.38 -1.57
CA SER A 103 -0.16 21.36 -2.43
C SER A 103 -1.20 20.34 -2.92
N THR A 104 -2.34 20.18 -2.24
CA THR A 104 -3.42 19.25 -2.64
C THR A 104 -3.95 19.51 -4.05
N THR A 105 -3.96 20.78 -4.48
CA THR A 105 -4.44 21.16 -5.81
C THR A 105 -3.37 21.13 -6.89
N GLN A 106 -2.12 20.88 -6.52
CA GLN A 106 -1.02 20.75 -7.47
C GLN A 106 -1.30 19.63 -8.48
N LEU A 107 -1.13 19.94 -9.76
CA LEU A 107 -1.20 18.93 -10.82
C LEU A 107 0.16 18.28 -11.01
N VAL A 108 0.16 16.97 -10.96
CA VAL A 108 1.34 16.13 -11.20
C VAL A 108 1.21 15.55 -12.60
N ALA A 109 2.20 15.81 -13.45
CA ALA A 109 2.30 15.18 -14.76
C ALA A 109 2.84 13.75 -14.55
N VAL A 110 1.96 12.74 -14.61
CA VAL A 110 2.37 11.36 -14.47
C VAL A 110 3.08 10.82 -15.73
N THR A 111 3.83 9.76 -15.59
CA THR A 111 4.72 9.22 -16.64
C THR A 111 4.01 8.81 -17.94
N TRP A 112 2.72 8.51 -17.87
CA TRP A 112 1.88 8.15 -19.02
C TRP A 112 1.11 9.30 -19.65
N GLY A 113 1.44 10.56 -19.28
CA GLY A 113 1.03 11.77 -19.99
C GLY A 113 -0.23 12.48 -19.47
N GLU A 114 -0.84 11.96 -18.40
CA GLU A 114 -1.96 12.63 -17.74
C GLU A 114 -1.48 13.65 -16.68
N GLN A 115 -2.34 14.63 -16.38
CA GLN A 115 -2.15 15.51 -15.24
C GLN A 115 -3.21 15.20 -14.19
N ILE A 116 -2.77 14.79 -13.02
CA ILE A 116 -3.62 14.34 -11.92
C ILE A 116 -3.31 15.17 -10.68
N SER A 117 -4.33 15.57 -9.92
CA SER A 117 -4.08 16.32 -8.69
C SER A 117 -3.39 15.45 -7.64
N LEU A 118 -2.48 16.03 -6.87
CA LEU A 118 -1.80 15.33 -5.79
C LEU A 118 -2.80 14.78 -4.78
N LEU A 119 -3.89 15.50 -4.49
CA LEU A 119 -4.98 15.00 -3.63
C LEU A 119 -5.56 13.68 -4.14
N TRP A 120 -5.84 13.60 -5.45
CA TRP A 120 -6.37 12.36 -6.04
C TRP A 120 -5.37 11.21 -5.91
N ILE A 121 -4.09 11.47 -6.16
CA ILE A 121 -3.04 10.43 -6.06
C ILE A 121 -2.96 9.89 -4.64
N ILE A 122 -2.92 10.76 -3.62
CA ILE A 122 -2.84 10.34 -2.22
C ILE A 122 -4.08 9.52 -1.84
N TRP A 123 -5.28 10.01 -2.20
CA TRP A 123 -6.51 9.26 -1.96
C TRP A 123 -6.53 7.91 -2.66
N HIS A 124 -6.05 7.84 -3.89
CA HIS A 124 -5.97 6.59 -4.64
C HIS A 124 -5.06 5.56 -3.93
N VAL A 125 -3.93 5.99 -3.39
CA VAL A 125 -3.03 5.11 -2.63
C VAL A 125 -3.69 4.61 -1.34
N VAL A 126 -4.37 5.48 -0.60
CA VAL A 126 -5.12 5.09 0.61
C VAL A 126 -6.25 4.11 0.26
N GLU A 127 -7.03 4.42 -0.77
CA GLU A 127 -8.13 3.57 -1.25
C GLU A 127 -7.63 2.19 -1.70
N HIS A 128 -6.49 2.15 -2.38
CA HIS A 128 -5.83 0.92 -2.82
C HIS A 128 -5.44 0.01 -1.64
N GLU A 129 -4.90 0.58 -0.57
CA GLU A 129 -4.59 -0.15 0.65
C GLU A 129 -5.86 -0.71 1.32
N ILE A 130 -6.89 0.13 1.46
CA ILE A 130 -8.18 -0.29 2.02
C ILE A 130 -8.82 -1.41 1.20
N HIS A 131 -8.75 -1.30 -0.14
CA HIS A 131 -9.28 -2.31 -1.06
C HIS A 131 -8.62 -3.67 -0.83
N HIS A 132 -7.30 -3.74 -0.88
CA HIS A 132 -6.57 -4.99 -0.70
C HIS A 132 -6.65 -5.53 0.73
N ARG A 133 -6.72 -4.67 1.75
CA ARG A 133 -7.01 -5.09 3.12
C ARG A 133 -8.37 -5.81 3.20
N GLY A 134 -9.39 -5.29 2.51
CA GLY A 134 -10.71 -5.92 2.42
C GLY A 134 -10.65 -7.29 1.73
N GLU A 135 -9.90 -7.42 0.65
CA GLU A 135 -9.67 -8.71 -0.03
C GLU A 135 -8.97 -9.71 0.89
N LEU A 136 -7.93 -9.29 1.62
CA LEU A 136 -7.24 -10.13 2.60
C LEU A 136 -8.19 -10.59 3.71
N SER A 137 -9.04 -9.71 4.23
CA SER A 137 -10.08 -10.06 5.21
C SER A 137 -11.07 -11.10 4.67
N LEU A 138 -11.48 -10.98 3.40
CA LEU A 138 -12.33 -11.97 2.74
C LEU A 138 -11.62 -13.33 2.62
N ILE A 139 -10.34 -13.33 2.26
CA ILE A 139 -9.52 -14.54 2.12
C ILE A 139 -9.37 -15.27 3.46
N LEU A 140 -9.24 -14.53 4.58
CA LEU A 140 -9.26 -15.15 5.92
C LEU A 140 -10.51 -16.01 6.15
N GLY A 141 -11.66 -15.58 5.62
CA GLY A 141 -12.90 -16.37 5.64
C GLY A 141 -12.78 -17.71 4.92
N LEU A 142 -11.96 -17.82 3.86
CA LEU A 142 -11.70 -19.09 3.17
C LEU A 142 -10.92 -20.08 4.06
N PHE A 143 -10.14 -19.58 5.00
CA PHE A 143 -9.45 -20.37 6.02
C PHE A 143 -10.30 -20.63 7.28
N GLY A 144 -11.56 -20.16 7.30
CA GLY A 144 -12.43 -20.23 8.48
C GLY A 144 -11.99 -19.33 9.63
N ARG A 145 -11.20 -18.27 9.33
CA ARG A 145 -10.77 -17.25 10.29
C ARG A 145 -11.60 -15.98 10.14
N GLU A 146 -11.80 -15.27 11.24
CA GLU A 146 -12.45 -13.95 11.19
C GLU A 146 -11.51 -12.91 10.55
N GLY A 147 -12.04 -12.16 9.59
CA GLY A 147 -11.42 -10.94 9.10
C GLY A 147 -11.32 -9.88 10.20
N LEU A 148 -10.80 -8.71 9.85
CA LEU A 148 -10.83 -7.55 10.74
C LEU A 148 -12.19 -6.85 10.59
N ASP A 149 -12.85 -6.61 11.73
CA ASP A 149 -14.05 -5.75 11.79
C ASP A 149 -13.59 -4.29 12.06
N VAL A 150 -13.86 -3.38 11.13
CA VAL A 150 -13.43 -1.96 11.14
C VAL A 150 -14.60 -1.01 10.99
#